data_c7139904a2ed6cad1ac51bdc0b8e0a8b
#
_entry.id   c7139904a2ed6cad1ac51bdc0b8e0a8b
#
_cell.length_a   1.000
_cell.length_b   1.000
_cell.length_c   1.000
_cell.angle_alpha   90.00
_cell.angle_beta   90.00
_cell.angle_gamma   90.00
#
_symmetry.space_group_name_H-M   'P 1'
#
loop_
_entity.id
_entity.type
_entity.pdbx_description
1 polymer ?
#
loop_
_entity_poly.entity_id
_entity_poly.type
_entity_poly.pdbx_seq_one_letter_code
_entity_poly.pdbx_strand_id
1 'polypeptide(L)'
;MIIAAALCPAAPLLVRELTGVHPVVPDLRAACLAAVAELGAAAPDAIAVVGVADYAATWNAGWALDAAVFAPGAQRHPSPWPPDGKKPAPDLPPALGIGGWLLDQAGRDADRILRSVASDEPADSCANIGAALASARERVALLVMADGSARRTRKAPGYLDDRSVAFDASVQDAIRSGHLDALLSLDASLAHELMATGRPAWQVLAGALRGRKVTSDVRYSDDPFGVAYMVASIRVR
;
A
#
# COMPACT_ATOMS: atom_id res chain seq x y z
N MET A 1 10.35 -9.21 13.76
CA MET A 1 10.20 -9.98 12.49
C MET A 1 8.84 -9.73 11.87
N ILE A 2 8.68 -9.84 10.54
CA ILE A 2 7.35 -9.81 9.93
C ILE A 2 6.59 -11.09 10.25
N ILE A 3 5.37 -10.96 10.79
CA ILE A 3 4.49 -12.07 11.15
C ILE A 3 3.30 -12.24 10.20
N ALA A 4 2.88 -11.15 9.56
CA ALA A 4 1.83 -11.11 8.54
C ALA A 4 2.05 -9.90 7.63
N ALA A 5 1.56 -9.96 6.39
CA ALA A 5 1.51 -8.80 5.53
C ALA A 5 0.18 -8.74 4.77
N ALA A 6 -0.23 -7.53 4.38
CA ALA A 6 -1.32 -7.29 3.45
C ALA A 6 -0.85 -6.33 2.36
N LEU A 7 -1.34 -6.57 1.15
CA LEU A 7 -1.20 -5.68 0.02
C LEU A 7 -2.57 -5.06 -0.27
N CYS A 8 -2.62 -3.74 -0.35
CA CYS A 8 -3.81 -2.97 -0.72
C CYS A 8 -3.42 -1.87 -1.72
N PRO A 9 -4.31 -1.47 -2.63
CA PRO A 9 -4.06 -0.32 -3.49
C PRO A 9 -4.09 0.99 -2.71
N ALA A 10 -3.32 1.97 -3.19
CA ALA A 10 -3.29 3.33 -2.68
C ALA A 10 -4.38 4.23 -3.32
N ALA A 11 -5.49 3.63 -3.73
CA ALA A 11 -6.54 4.30 -4.49
C ALA A 11 -7.41 5.22 -3.62
N PRO A 12 -7.53 6.53 -3.93
CA PRO A 12 -8.43 7.45 -3.22
C PRO A 12 -9.89 7.00 -3.23
N LEU A 13 -10.28 6.18 -4.22
CA LEU A 13 -11.61 5.59 -4.35
C LEU A 13 -12.04 4.71 -3.16
N LEU A 14 -11.08 4.26 -2.35
CA LEU A 14 -11.34 3.51 -1.12
C LEU A 14 -11.94 4.39 -0.03
N VAL A 15 -11.61 5.67 0.00
CA VAL A 15 -11.97 6.61 1.07
C VAL A 15 -13.39 7.12 0.84
N ARG A 16 -14.32 6.79 1.75
CA ARG A 16 -15.75 7.15 1.60
C ARG A 16 -15.98 8.64 1.55
N GLU A 17 -15.23 9.39 2.31
CA GLU A 17 -15.31 10.84 2.41
C GLU A 17 -14.99 11.53 1.07
N LEU A 18 -14.26 10.84 0.19
CA LEU A 18 -13.90 11.32 -1.16
C LEU A 18 -14.88 10.85 -2.24
N THR A 19 -15.57 9.73 -2.03
CA THR A 19 -16.44 9.11 -3.05
C THR A 19 -17.92 9.37 -2.84
N GLY A 20 -18.30 9.99 -1.71
CA GLY A 20 -19.69 10.30 -1.38
C GLY A 20 -20.51 9.09 -0.90
N VAL A 21 -21.83 9.21 -0.94
CA VAL A 21 -22.77 8.26 -0.33
C VAL A 21 -22.74 6.88 -1.01
N HIS A 22 -22.53 6.85 -2.32
CA HIS A 22 -22.52 5.60 -3.08
C HIS A 22 -21.09 5.06 -3.19
N PRO A 23 -20.83 3.80 -2.74
CA PRO A 23 -19.51 3.21 -2.85
C PRO A 23 -19.19 2.96 -4.33
N VAL A 24 -18.08 3.52 -4.80
CA VAL A 24 -17.62 3.40 -6.20
C VAL A 24 -16.97 2.03 -6.44
N VAL A 25 -16.29 1.50 -5.42
CA VAL A 25 -15.55 0.22 -5.47
C VAL A 25 -15.83 -0.63 -4.22
N PRO A 26 -17.10 -1.10 -4.03
CA PRO A 26 -17.50 -1.77 -2.79
C PRO A 26 -16.71 -3.06 -2.53
N ASP A 27 -16.50 -3.88 -3.56
CA ASP A 27 -15.81 -5.18 -3.43
C ASP A 27 -14.32 -4.99 -3.14
N LEU A 28 -13.66 -4.04 -3.81
CA LEU A 28 -12.28 -3.67 -3.54
C LEU A 28 -12.11 -3.19 -2.10
N ARG A 29 -13.00 -2.31 -1.63
CA ARG A 29 -12.97 -1.81 -0.24
C ARG A 29 -13.18 -2.94 0.76
N ALA A 30 -14.16 -3.81 0.53
CA ALA A 30 -14.41 -4.96 1.40
C ALA A 30 -13.19 -5.89 1.47
N ALA A 31 -12.54 -6.17 0.34
CA ALA A 31 -11.32 -6.97 0.28
C ALA A 31 -10.17 -6.31 1.07
N CYS A 32 -9.97 -4.99 0.93
CA CYS A 32 -8.95 -4.26 1.69
C CYS A 32 -9.21 -4.34 3.21
N LEU A 33 -10.44 -4.08 3.65
CA LEU A 33 -10.79 -4.14 5.07
C LEU A 33 -10.61 -5.54 5.64
N ALA A 34 -10.96 -6.59 4.88
CA ALA A 34 -10.74 -7.98 5.28
C ALA A 34 -9.25 -8.30 5.42
N ALA A 35 -8.41 -7.88 4.45
CA ALA A 35 -6.97 -8.08 4.51
C ALA A 35 -6.33 -7.35 5.70
N VAL A 36 -6.74 -6.11 5.97
CA VAL A 36 -6.26 -5.32 7.12
C VAL A 36 -6.75 -5.91 8.45
N ALA A 37 -7.97 -6.45 8.51
CA ALA A 37 -8.46 -7.13 9.70
C ALA A 37 -7.60 -8.34 10.08
N GLU A 38 -7.09 -9.09 9.10
CA GLU A 38 -6.18 -10.21 9.34
C GLU A 38 -4.82 -9.79 9.90
N LEU A 39 -4.29 -8.63 9.51
CA LEU A 39 -3.06 -8.10 10.12
C LEU A 39 -3.21 -7.95 11.63
N GLY A 40 -4.31 -7.35 12.06
CA GLY A 40 -4.56 -7.17 13.49
C GLY A 40 -4.83 -8.49 14.22
N ALA A 41 -5.47 -9.47 13.57
CA ALA A 41 -5.70 -10.79 14.14
C ALA A 41 -4.39 -11.56 14.43
N ALA A 42 -3.30 -11.22 13.76
CA ALA A 42 -1.97 -11.75 14.04
C ALA A 42 -1.35 -11.18 15.34
N ALA A 43 -1.99 -10.22 16.02
CA ALA A 43 -1.54 -9.57 17.24
C ALA A 43 -0.09 -9.03 17.14
N PRO A 44 0.19 -8.11 16.23
CA PRO A 44 1.50 -7.48 16.08
C PRO A 44 1.74 -6.44 17.18
N ASP A 45 3.02 -6.20 17.54
CA ASP A 45 3.43 -5.08 18.38
C ASP A 45 3.32 -3.75 17.62
N ALA A 46 3.54 -3.78 16.31
CA ALA A 46 3.36 -2.63 15.43
C ALA A 46 2.92 -3.05 14.02
N ILE A 47 2.19 -2.14 13.35
CA ILE A 47 1.86 -2.27 11.93
C ILE A 47 2.69 -1.24 11.15
N ALA A 48 3.58 -1.72 10.29
CA ALA A 48 4.31 -0.88 9.37
C ALA A 48 3.47 -0.65 8.11
N VAL A 49 3.17 0.61 7.79
CA VAL A 49 2.50 1.02 6.55
C VAL A 49 3.57 1.52 5.59
N VAL A 50 3.65 0.92 4.43
CA VAL A 50 4.59 1.31 3.36
C VAL A 50 3.81 1.80 2.16
N GLY A 51 4.21 2.93 1.59
CA GLY A 51 3.61 3.48 0.38
C GLY A 51 4.61 4.32 -0.41
N VAL A 52 4.30 4.58 -1.67
CA VAL A 52 5.17 5.37 -2.55
C VAL A 52 4.85 6.86 -2.41
N ALA A 53 5.90 7.68 -2.43
CA ALA A 53 5.84 9.13 -2.38
C ALA A 53 6.99 9.73 -3.21
N ASP A 54 7.10 11.06 -3.22
CA ASP A 54 8.18 11.77 -3.93
C ASP A 54 9.57 11.49 -3.33
N TYR A 55 9.63 11.12 -2.05
CA TYR A 55 10.87 10.83 -1.34
C TYR A 55 10.69 9.77 -0.25
N ALA A 56 11.78 9.10 0.08
CA ALA A 56 11.82 8.11 1.14
C ALA A 56 11.94 8.76 2.53
N ALA A 57 11.00 8.50 3.43
CA ALA A 57 11.01 9.05 4.79
C ALA A 57 10.26 8.17 5.78
N THR A 58 10.58 8.32 7.06
CA THR A 58 9.75 7.82 8.16
C THR A 58 8.87 8.98 8.66
N TRP A 59 7.58 8.72 8.79
CA TRP A 59 6.59 9.72 9.16
C TRP A 59 6.06 9.46 10.56
N ASN A 60 5.64 10.52 11.23
CA ASN A 60 5.08 10.39 12.58
C ASN A 60 3.65 9.80 12.51
N ALA A 61 3.34 8.85 13.37
CA ALA A 61 2.04 8.19 13.41
C ALA A 61 0.86 9.13 13.77
N GLY A 62 1.13 10.31 14.31
CA GLY A 62 0.11 11.34 14.60
C GLY A 62 -0.38 12.12 13.37
N TRP A 63 0.09 11.82 12.16
CA TRP A 63 -0.29 12.49 10.93
C TRP A 63 -1.46 11.78 10.26
N ALA A 64 -2.37 12.54 9.66
CA ALA A 64 -3.59 12.03 9.04
C ALA A 64 -3.60 12.26 7.54
N LEU A 65 -4.50 11.54 6.86
CA LEU A 65 -4.85 11.80 5.47
C LEU A 65 -5.50 13.18 5.34
N ASP A 66 -4.91 14.07 4.55
CA ASP A 66 -5.62 15.28 4.12
C ASP A 66 -6.44 15.00 2.85
N ALA A 67 -7.75 14.98 3.00
CA ALA A 67 -8.67 14.79 1.88
C ALA A 67 -8.55 15.92 0.83
N ALA A 68 -8.09 17.11 1.21
CA ALA A 68 -7.89 18.24 0.31
C ALA A 68 -6.81 17.98 -0.77
N VAL A 69 -5.90 17.04 -0.55
CA VAL A 69 -4.93 16.59 -1.56
C VAL A 69 -5.63 16.01 -2.80
N PHE A 70 -6.80 15.39 -2.61
CA PHE A 70 -7.55 14.75 -3.70
C PHE A 70 -8.70 15.59 -4.25
N ALA A 71 -9.18 16.56 -3.50
CA ALA A 71 -10.34 17.39 -3.87
C ALA A 71 -10.15 18.82 -3.39
N PRO A 72 -9.68 19.75 -4.25
CA PRO A 72 -9.63 21.17 -3.90
C PRO A 72 -11.00 21.64 -3.40
N GLY A 73 -11.06 22.13 -2.16
CA GLY A 73 -12.30 22.53 -1.49
C GLY A 73 -12.91 21.48 -0.55
N ALA A 74 -12.37 20.26 -0.48
CA ALA A 74 -12.73 19.35 0.60
C ALA A 74 -12.31 19.94 1.94
N GLN A 75 -13.21 19.89 2.93
CA GLN A 75 -12.85 20.32 4.28
C GLN A 75 -11.79 19.36 4.83
N ARG A 76 -10.72 19.93 5.41
CA ARG A 76 -9.79 19.14 6.22
C ARG A 76 -10.62 18.49 7.33
N HIS A 77 -10.76 17.17 7.29
CA HIS A 77 -11.24 16.47 8.46
C HIS A 77 -10.20 16.68 9.57
N PRO A 78 -10.60 17.28 10.70
CA PRO A 78 -9.69 17.28 11.84
C PRO A 78 -9.42 15.81 12.16
N SER A 79 -8.18 15.39 11.94
CA SER A 79 -7.72 14.14 12.53
C SER A 79 -8.08 14.16 14.01
N PRO A 80 -8.59 13.07 14.61
CA PRO A 80 -8.71 13.00 16.05
C PRO A 80 -7.34 13.15 16.77
N TRP A 81 -6.26 13.41 16.08
CA TRP A 81 -4.90 13.63 16.57
C TRP A 81 -4.27 14.91 15.99
N PRO A 82 -3.62 15.75 16.80
CA PRO A 82 -3.26 15.60 18.21
C PRO A 82 -4.09 16.47 19.15
N PRO A 83 -4.25 16.07 20.44
CA PRO A 83 -5.00 16.86 21.44
C PRO A 83 -4.28 18.11 21.95
N ASP A 84 -3.09 18.47 21.44
CA ASP A 84 -2.20 19.45 22.07
C ASP A 84 -1.97 20.75 21.29
N GLY A 85 -2.81 21.09 20.32
CA GLY A 85 -2.83 22.44 19.70
C GLY A 85 -1.58 22.84 18.91
N LYS A 86 -0.69 21.90 18.58
CA LYS A 86 0.49 22.17 17.76
C LYS A 86 0.12 22.31 16.29
N LYS A 87 0.95 23.09 15.54
CA LYS A 87 0.78 23.31 14.09
C LYS A 87 0.38 22.02 13.37
N PRO A 88 -0.55 22.10 12.38
CA PRO A 88 -0.87 20.93 11.59
C PRO A 88 0.42 20.34 11.04
N ALA A 89 0.60 19.04 11.27
CA ALA A 89 1.72 18.31 10.71
C ALA A 89 1.65 18.40 9.17
N PRO A 90 2.78 18.39 8.47
CA PRO A 90 2.75 18.31 7.01
C PRO A 90 1.94 17.08 6.58
N ASP A 91 1.21 17.24 5.49
CA ASP A 91 0.28 16.23 5.02
C ASP A 91 0.99 14.91 4.75
N LEU A 92 0.40 13.79 5.19
CA LEU A 92 0.92 12.47 4.86
C LEU A 92 0.87 12.23 3.35
N PRO A 93 1.89 11.57 2.79
CA PRO A 93 1.77 11.05 1.44
C PRO A 93 0.46 10.26 1.26
N PRO A 94 -0.26 10.46 0.15
CA PRO A 94 -1.57 9.85 -0.08
C PRO A 94 -1.63 8.35 0.23
N ALA A 95 -0.64 7.59 -0.21
CA ALA A 95 -0.58 6.16 0.03
C ALA A 95 -0.56 5.81 1.54
N LEU A 96 0.25 6.53 2.33
CA LEU A 96 0.32 6.32 3.78
C LEU A 96 -0.97 6.76 4.49
N GLY A 97 -1.55 7.88 4.04
CA GLY A 97 -2.81 8.37 4.57
C GLY A 97 -3.97 7.41 4.35
N ILE A 98 -4.08 6.83 3.14
CA ILE A 98 -5.09 5.81 2.81
C ILE A 98 -4.86 4.54 3.64
N GLY A 99 -3.60 4.11 3.79
CA GLY A 99 -3.25 2.97 4.64
C GLY A 99 -3.62 3.19 6.09
N GLY A 100 -3.35 4.38 6.64
CA GLY A 100 -3.78 4.79 7.97
C GLY A 100 -5.30 4.77 8.13
N TRP A 101 -6.02 5.31 7.15
CA TRP A 101 -7.48 5.31 7.09
C TRP A 101 -8.04 3.86 7.10
N LEU A 102 -7.46 2.94 6.33
CA LEU A 102 -7.88 1.53 6.33
C LEU A 102 -7.69 0.89 7.72
N LEU A 103 -6.59 1.18 8.41
CA LEU A 103 -6.35 0.70 9.77
C LEU A 103 -7.40 1.25 10.75
N ASP A 104 -7.76 2.53 10.64
CA ASP A 104 -8.80 3.15 11.47
C ASP A 104 -10.17 2.50 11.25
N GLN A 105 -10.54 2.28 9.97
CA GLN A 105 -11.80 1.61 9.63
C GLN A 105 -11.87 0.16 10.14
N ALA A 106 -10.73 -0.52 10.23
CA ALA A 106 -10.65 -1.86 10.77
C ALA A 106 -10.59 -1.91 12.31
N GLY A 107 -10.62 -0.74 12.98
CA GLY A 107 -10.58 -0.64 14.44
C GLY A 107 -9.28 -1.18 15.04
N ARG A 108 -8.14 -0.92 14.40
CA ARG A 108 -6.84 -1.46 14.82
C ARG A 108 -6.03 -0.42 15.59
N ASP A 109 -5.94 -0.64 16.89
CA ASP A 109 -5.18 0.18 17.83
C ASP A 109 -3.83 -0.50 18.14
N ALA A 110 -2.94 -0.49 17.14
CA ALA A 110 -1.57 -0.96 17.27
C ALA A 110 -0.61 0.19 16.93
N ASP A 111 0.60 0.16 17.50
CA ASP A 111 1.65 1.10 17.12
C ASP A 111 1.84 1.13 15.60
N ARG A 112 2.02 2.33 15.03
CA ARG A 112 2.17 2.51 13.58
C ARG A 112 3.55 3.00 13.23
N ILE A 113 4.15 2.35 12.23
CA ILE A 113 5.39 2.79 11.60
C ILE A 113 5.03 3.20 10.17
N LEU A 114 5.06 4.51 9.85
CA LEU A 114 4.70 5.01 8.53
C LEU A 114 5.98 5.26 7.73
N ARG A 115 6.15 4.56 6.61
CA ARG A 115 7.34 4.62 5.77
C ARG A 115 6.98 4.90 4.31
N SER A 116 7.42 6.04 3.76
CA SER A 116 7.38 6.28 2.32
C SER A 116 8.67 5.79 1.66
N VAL A 117 8.55 5.38 0.39
CA VAL A 117 9.66 5.08 -0.52
C VAL A 117 9.54 5.94 -1.76
N ALA A 118 10.66 6.37 -2.32
CA ALA A 118 10.64 7.15 -3.54
C ALA A 118 10.17 6.30 -4.74
N SER A 119 9.53 6.95 -5.72
CA SER A 119 9.04 6.26 -6.93
C SER A 119 10.17 5.65 -7.77
N ASP A 120 11.36 6.24 -7.71
CA ASP A 120 12.58 5.82 -8.40
C ASP A 120 13.55 5.03 -7.49
N GLU A 121 13.15 4.70 -6.25
CA GLU A 121 14.01 3.99 -5.29
C GLU A 121 14.58 2.70 -5.91
N PRO A 122 15.90 2.48 -5.84
CA PRO A 122 16.53 1.25 -6.33
C PRO A 122 16.04 0.00 -5.58
N ALA A 123 15.96 -1.14 -6.28
CA ALA A 123 15.45 -2.39 -5.71
C ALA A 123 16.21 -2.83 -4.45
N ASP A 124 17.54 -2.70 -4.44
CA ASP A 124 18.35 -3.05 -3.27
C ASP A 124 18.07 -2.14 -2.07
N SER A 125 17.85 -0.85 -2.32
CA SER A 125 17.46 0.11 -1.28
C SER A 125 16.08 -0.24 -0.73
N CYS A 126 15.10 -0.54 -1.60
CA CYS A 126 13.79 -1.02 -1.19
C CYS A 126 13.88 -2.30 -0.33
N ALA A 127 14.72 -3.25 -0.74
CA ALA A 127 14.92 -4.49 0.02
C ALA A 127 15.53 -4.21 1.41
N ASN A 128 16.49 -3.29 1.51
CA ASN A 128 17.09 -2.88 2.78
C ASN A 128 16.08 -2.18 3.70
N ILE A 129 15.21 -1.32 3.14
CA ILE A 129 14.09 -0.72 3.89
C ILE A 129 13.19 -1.81 4.44
N GLY A 130 12.84 -2.82 3.64
CA GLY A 130 12.05 -3.96 4.07
C GLY A 130 12.67 -4.73 5.22
N ALA A 131 13.96 -5.05 5.12
CA ALA A 131 14.72 -5.72 6.17
C ALA A 131 14.78 -4.90 7.48
N ALA A 132 14.94 -3.59 7.37
CA ALA A 132 14.92 -2.68 8.51
C ALA A 132 13.55 -2.67 9.21
N LEU A 133 12.45 -2.62 8.44
CA LEU A 133 11.10 -2.69 8.99
C LEU A 133 10.84 -4.04 9.69
N ALA A 134 11.34 -5.14 9.12
CA ALA A 134 11.22 -6.46 9.74
C ALA A 134 11.92 -6.56 11.10
N SER A 135 12.91 -5.70 11.36
CA SER A 135 13.68 -5.66 12.61
C SER A 135 13.21 -4.56 13.57
N ALA A 136 12.22 -3.74 13.20
CA ALA A 136 11.81 -2.58 13.98
C ALA A 136 11.14 -2.93 15.31
N ARG A 137 10.48 -4.07 15.41
CA ARG A 137 9.85 -4.63 16.62
C ARG A 137 9.98 -6.17 16.59
N GLU A 138 9.65 -6.81 17.68
CA GLU A 138 9.65 -8.26 17.76
C GLU A 138 8.62 -8.87 16.80
N ARG A 139 7.41 -8.33 16.78
CA ARG A 139 6.28 -8.76 15.95
C ARG A 139 5.76 -7.59 15.12
N VAL A 140 6.08 -7.57 13.84
CA VAL A 140 5.63 -6.52 12.91
C VAL A 140 4.65 -7.10 11.90
N ALA A 141 3.50 -6.48 11.73
CA ALA A 141 2.67 -6.69 10.55
C ALA A 141 2.99 -5.61 9.49
N LEU A 142 2.92 -5.97 8.21
CA LEU A 142 3.26 -5.06 7.12
C LEU A 142 2.03 -4.79 6.25
N LEU A 143 1.60 -3.54 6.15
CA LEU A 143 0.60 -3.07 5.19
C LEU A 143 1.30 -2.35 4.04
N VAL A 144 1.21 -2.91 2.85
CA VAL A 144 1.84 -2.38 1.63
C VAL A 144 0.77 -1.71 0.78
N MET A 145 0.92 -0.41 0.54
CA MET A 145 0.02 0.40 -0.28
C MET A 145 0.63 0.59 -1.66
N ALA A 146 0.07 -0.11 -2.68
CA ALA A 146 0.67 -0.19 -4.00
C ALA A 146 -0.35 -0.42 -5.11
N ASP A 147 -0.31 0.42 -6.15
CA ASP A 147 -1.10 0.27 -7.35
C ASP A 147 -0.29 -0.39 -8.47
N GLY A 148 -0.96 -1.18 -9.30
CA GLY A 148 -0.41 -1.72 -10.54
C GLY A 148 -0.32 -0.69 -11.64
N SER A 149 -0.26 -1.15 -12.89
CA SER A 149 -0.21 -0.27 -14.05
C SER A 149 -1.49 0.57 -14.19
N ALA A 150 -1.33 1.81 -14.65
CA ALA A 150 -2.45 2.71 -14.95
C ALA A 150 -2.70 2.84 -16.47
N ARG A 151 -2.48 1.76 -17.22
CA ARG A 151 -2.56 1.69 -18.70
C ARG A 151 -3.32 0.47 -19.20
N ARG A 152 -4.33 0.01 -18.43
CA ARG A 152 -5.07 -1.23 -18.74
C ARG A 152 -6.14 -1.08 -19.81
N THR A 153 -6.62 0.14 -20.04
CA THR A 153 -7.70 0.43 -20.99
C THR A 153 -7.46 1.74 -21.74
N ARG A 154 -8.22 1.97 -22.82
CA ARG A 154 -8.17 3.24 -23.57
C ARG A 154 -8.67 4.45 -22.74
N LYS A 155 -9.38 4.21 -21.63
CA LYS A 155 -9.87 5.24 -20.70
C LYS A 155 -9.02 5.34 -19.43
N ALA A 156 -7.95 4.53 -19.34
CA ALA A 156 -7.03 4.59 -18.24
C ALA A 156 -6.31 5.95 -18.17
N PRO A 157 -5.83 6.36 -16.99
CA PRO A 157 -5.08 7.63 -16.83
C PRO A 157 -3.89 7.76 -17.80
N GLY A 158 -3.17 6.65 -18.05
CA GLY A 158 -2.02 6.60 -18.95
C GLY A 158 -2.35 6.13 -20.36
N TYR A 159 -3.65 5.97 -20.73
CA TYR A 159 -4.09 5.32 -21.96
C TYR A 159 -3.64 3.85 -22.04
N LEU A 160 -4.08 3.10 -23.05
CA LEU A 160 -3.79 1.68 -23.21
C LEU A 160 -2.31 1.45 -23.60
N ASP A 161 -1.67 0.53 -22.89
CA ASP A 161 -0.38 -0.07 -23.27
C ASP A 161 -0.49 -1.58 -23.07
N ASP A 162 -0.38 -2.35 -24.14
CA ASP A 162 -0.58 -3.82 -24.13
C ASP A 162 0.40 -4.55 -23.21
N ARG A 163 1.56 -3.95 -22.90
CA ARG A 163 2.56 -4.52 -21.97
C ARG A 163 2.05 -4.54 -20.52
N SER A 164 1.06 -3.70 -20.19
CA SER A 164 0.51 -3.59 -18.83
C SER A 164 -0.06 -4.91 -18.30
N VAL A 165 -0.71 -5.68 -19.18
CA VAL A 165 -1.31 -6.98 -18.81
C VAL A 165 -0.24 -7.96 -18.33
N ALA A 166 0.84 -8.11 -19.10
CA ALA A 166 1.93 -9.03 -18.76
C ALA A 166 2.70 -8.57 -17.52
N PHE A 167 2.92 -7.26 -17.36
CA PHE A 167 3.58 -6.70 -16.19
C PHE A 167 2.79 -6.99 -14.91
N ASP A 168 1.50 -6.63 -14.87
CA ASP A 168 0.65 -6.84 -13.69
C ASP A 168 0.47 -8.33 -13.39
N ALA A 169 0.37 -9.18 -14.42
CA ALA A 169 0.31 -10.63 -14.24
C ALA A 169 1.59 -11.16 -13.56
N SER A 170 2.78 -10.68 -13.92
CA SER A 170 4.04 -11.09 -13.29
C SER A 170 4.07 -10.76 -11.79
N VAL A 171 3.58 -9.58 -11.41
CA VAL A 171 3.45 -9.18 -10.00
C VAL A 171 2.45 -10.08 -9.28
N GLN A 172 1.28 -10.31 -9.89
CA GLN A 172 0.24 -11.16 -9.31
C GLN A 172 0.73 -12.60 -9.10
N ASP A 173 1.46 -13.15 -10.06
CA ASP A 173 1.98 -14.51 -9.98
C ASP A 173 3.06 -14.64 -8.89
N ALA A 174 3.94 -13.64 -8.75
CA ALA A 174 4.92 -13.58 -7.66
C ALA A 174 4.23 -13.57 -6.28
N ILE A 175 3.19 -12.75 -6.12
CA ILE A 175 2.40 -12.68 -4.88
C ILE A 175 1.67 -14.00 -4.64
N ARG A 176 0.91 -14.51 -5.63
CA ARG A 176 0.10 -15.72 -5.49
C ARG A 176 0.92 -16.96 -5.17
N SER A 177 2.06 -17.11 -5.81
CA SER A 177 2.96 -18.26 -5.59
C SER A 177 3.81 -18.14 -4.31
N GLY A 178 3.88 -16.95 -3.71
CA GLY A 178 4.78 -16.68 -2.59
C GLY A 178 6.26 -16.53 -2.98
N HIS A 179 6.58 -16.48 -4.28
CA HIS A 179 7.93 -16.25 -4.80
C HIS A 179 8.23 -14.74 -4.85
N LEU A 180 8.20 -14.10 -3.67
CA LEU A 180 8.27 -12.64 -3.55
C LEU A 180 9.61 -12.05 -4.03
N ASP A 181 10.69 -12.82 -4.03
CA ASP A 181 11.99 -12.36 -4.54
C ASP A 181 11.93 -11.95 -6.03
N ALA A 182 10.98 -12.50 -6.81
CA ALA A 182 10.76 -12.09 -8.20
C ALA A 182 10.38 -10.61 -8.33
N LEU A 183 9.77 -10.01 -7.30
CA LEU A 183 9.42 -8.58 -7.28
C LEU A 183 10.67 -7.67 -7.29
N LEU A 184 11.82 -8.16 -6.81
CA LEU A 184 13.08 -7.40 -6.83
C LEU A 184 13.64 -7.23 -8.24
N SER A 185 13.22 -8.10 -9.17
CA SER A 185 13.67 -8.08 -10.58
C SER A 185 12.73 -7.30 -11.50
N LEU A 186 11.70 -6.62 -10.96
CA LEU A 186 10.80 -5.79 -11.75
C LEU A 186 11.59 -4.65 -12.41
N ASP A 187 11.43 -4.51 -13.73
CA ASP A 187 12.08 -3.46 -14.51
C ASP A 187 11.50 -2.08 -14.11
N ALA A 188 12.38 -1.22 -13.62
CA ALA A 188 12.02 0.11 -13.13
C ALA A 188 11.57 1.04 -14.27
N SER A 189 12.20 0.94 -15.46
CA SER A 189 11.84 1.73 -16.63
C SER A 189 10.47 1.33 -17.15
N LEU A 190 10.22 0.04 -17.30
CA LEU A 190 8.93 -0.49 -17.72
C LEU A 190 7.83 -0.13 -16.70
N ALA A 191 8.08 -0.27 -15.40
CA ALA A 191 7.12 0.13 -14.36
C ALA A 191 6.78 1.62 -14.45
N HIS A 192 7.77 2.48 -14.69
CA HIS A 192 7.56 3.92 -14.88
C HIS A 192 6.72 4.20 -16.14
N GLU A 193 7.08 3.60 -17.28
CA GLU A 193 6.33 3.74 -18.55
C GLU A 193 4.87 3.28 -18.42
N LEU A 194 4.63 2.21 -17.66
CA LEU A 194 3.30 1.67 -17.40
C LEU A 194 2.55 2.41 -16.27
N MET A 195 3.17 3.41 -15.66
CA MET A 195 2.61 4.12 -14.48
C MET A 195 2.26 3.16 -13.33
N ALA A 196 3.03 2.08 -13.17
CA ALA A 196 2.90 1.11 -12.10
C ALA A 196 3.63 1.62 -10.85
N THR A 197 3.00 2.55 -10.14
CA THR A 197 3.60 3.28 -9.02
C THR A 197 3.94 2.38 -7.84
N GLY A 198 3.32 1.21 -7.74
CA GLY A 198 3.52 0.27 -6.63
C GLY A 198 4.85 -0.48 -6.61
N ARG A 199 5.66 -0.43 -7.69
CA ARG A 199 6.92 -1.18 -7.81
C ARG A 199 7.81 -1.09 -6.56
N PRO A 200 8.19 0.11 -6.06
CA PRO A 200 9.10 0.20 -4.91
C PRO A 200 8.52 -0.42 -3.64
N ALA A 201 7.22 -0.24 -3.40
CA ALA A 201 6.55 -0.79 -2.22
C ALA A 201 6.48 -2.33 -2.27
N TRP A 202 6.28 -2.93 -3.44
CA TRP A 202 6.39 -4.38 -3.62
C TRP A 202 7.81 -4.90 -3.37
N GLN A 203 8.83 -4.13 -3.76
CA GLN A 203 10.22 -4.48 -3.51
C GLN A 203 10.58 -4.37 -2.01
N VAL A 204 9.95 -3.44 -1.29
CA VAL A 204 10.04 -3.42 0.19
C VAL A 204 9.40 -4.67 0.80
N LEU A 205 8.23 -5.09 0.32
CA LEU A 205 7.59 -6.34 0.75
C LEU A 205 8.53 -7.55 0.56
N ALA A 206 9.13 -7.66 -0.63
CA ALA A 206 10.07 -8.74 -0.93
C ALA A 206 11.27 -8.73 0.03
N GLY A 207 11.86 -7.57 0.28
CA GLY A 207 12.98 -7.42 1.23
C GLY A 207 12.59 -7.76 2.66
N ALA A 208 11.40 -7.36 3.10
CA ALA A 208 10.90 -7.62 4.45
C ALA A 208 10.63 -9.12 4.72
N LEU A 209 10.31 -9.88 3.67
CA LEU A 209 9.97 -11.31 3.73
C LEU A 209 11.04 -12.21 3.12
N ARG A 210 12.23 -11.66 2.80
CA ARG A 210 13.33 -12.43 2.18
C ARG A 210 13.67 -13.64 3.02
N GLY A 211 13.76 -14.81 2.38
CA GLY A 211 14.09 -16.08 3.03
C GLY A 211 12.98 -16.67 3.90
N ARG A 212 11.80 -16.05 3.94
CA ARG A 212 10.63 -16.57 4.68
C ARG A 212 9.74 -17.41 3.78
N LYS A 213 9.20 -18.49 4.32
CA LYS A 213 8.12 -19.22 3.66
C LYS A 213 6.80 -18.52 3.92
N VAL A 214 6.11 -18.18 2.85
CA VAL A 214 4.82 -17.49 2.93
C VAL A 214 3.71 -18.26 2.22
N THR A 215 2.48 -17.98 2.59
CA THR A 215 1.29 -18.34 1.82
C THR A 215 0.48 -17.10 1.59
N SER A 216 0.04 -16.90 0.36
CA SER A 216 -0.71 -15.73 -0.06
C SER A 216 -2.12 -16.11 -0.50
N ASP A 217 -3.08 -15.24 -0.14
CA ASP A 217 -4.47 -15.29 -0.59
C ASP A 217 -4.77 -13.98 -1.32
N VAL A 218 -4.92 -14.05 -2.65
CA VAL A 218 -5.30 -12.90 -3.50
C VAL A 218 -6.81 -12.76 -3.44
N ARG A 219 -7.30 -11.75 -2.73
CA ARG A 219 -8.72 -11.49 -2.44
C ARG A 219 -9.43 -10.68 -3.51
N TYR A 220 -8.66 -9.87 -4.22
CA TYR A 220 -9.16 -9.01 -5.30
C TYR A 220 -8.07 -8.79 -6.33
N SER A 221 -8.45 -8.80 -7.60
CA SER A 221 -7.58 -8.42 -8.71
C SER A 221 -8.45 -8.01 -9.89
N ASP A 222 -8.50 -6.70 -10.19
CA ASP A 222 -9.31 -6.13 -11.27
C ASP A 222 -8.76 -4.75 -11.64
N ASP A 223 -9.26 -4.17 -12.75
CA ASP A 223 -8.87 -2.86 -13.26
C ASP A 223 -10.06 -1.96 -13.62
N PRO A 224 -11.00 -1.70 -12.69
CA PRO A 224 -12.31 -1.08 -12.97
C PRO A 224 -12.24 0.29 -13.64
N PHE A 225 -11.11 1.02 -13.50
CA PHE A 225 -10.86 2.33 -14.12
C PHE A 225 -9.57 2.34 -14.97
N GLY A 226 -9.14 1.16 -15.42
CA GLY A 226 -7.92 1.00 -16.18
C GLY A 226 -6.64 1.13 -15.36
N VAL A 227 -6.75 1.11 -14.03
CA VAL A 227 -5.65 0.96 -13.07
C VAL A 227 -5.75 -0.42 -12.44
N ALA A 228 -4.67 -1.20 -12.50
CA ALA A 228 -4.66 -2.53 -11.91
C ALA A 228 -4.60 -2.44 -10.39
N TYR A 229 -5.62 -2.98 -9.71
CA TYR A 229 -5.71 -3.08 -8.27
C TYR A 229 -5.63 -4.53 -7.82
N MET A 230 -4.82 -4.78 -6.81
CA MET A 230 -4.71 -6.09 -6.19
C MET A 230 -4.77 -5.98 -4.66
N VAL A 231 -5.52 -6.89 -4.04
CA VAL A 231 -5.54 -7.07 -2.59
C VAL A 231 -5.10 -8.49 -2.26
N ALA A 232 -4.15 -8.63 -1.36
CA ALA A 232 -3.69 -9.93 -0.91
C ALA A 232 -3.42 -9.94 0.61
N SER A 233 -3.71 -11.08 1.24
CA SER A 233 -3.26 -11.40 2.59
C SER A 233 -2.09 -12.37 2.51
N ILE A 234 -1.01 -12.11 3.23
CA ILE A 234 0.22 -12.90 3.22
C ILE A 234 0.52 -13.36 4.64
N ARG A 235 0.56 -14.68 4.84
CA ARG A 235 0.87 -15.31 6.12
C ARG A 235 2.28 -15.86 6.09
N VAL A 236 3.05 -15.58 7.13
CA VAL A 236 4.41 -16.10 7.31
C VAL A 236 4.33 -17.41 8.08
N ARG A 237 5.06 -18.43 7.57
CA ARG A 237 5.15 -19.76 8.20
C ARG A 237 6.42 -19.90 9.03
#